data_e6feac7b60365f9af3601027d7e6b2b6
#
_entry.id   e6feac7b60365f9af3601027d7e6b2b6
#
_cell.length_a   1.000
_cell.length_b   1.000
_cell.length_c   1.000
_cell.angle_alpha   90.00
_cell.angle_beta   90.00
_cell.angle_gamma   90.00
#
_symmetry.space_group_name_H-M   'P 1'
#
loop_
_entity.id
_entity.type
_entity.pdbx_description
1 polymer ?
#
loop_
_entity_poly.entity_id
_entity_poly.type
_entity_poly.pdbx_seq_one_letter_code
_entity_poly.pdbx_strand_id
1 'polypeptide(L)'
;FDSKEFGRRLKNYRIQKGLSQENMAMSLNKSKATISRYESGEILPDVRDVSIICKELGIYEADLYGNNVNRTMQQDKSRNPFNTDKLYIYFNAYDFRTKRFKPDKYILELEQKQDICKAKFVDYHDKRVYSEGHLICNDEIAFAVMENYKPTSARVDASIVEINICNGTEGLMLGGYFGTNAKCEPSLRKCYFSKKDMEFTKEMFEQLKLNENEKEILEKQNALYLDIFNI
;
A
#
# COMPACT_ATOMS: atom_id res chain seq x y z
N PHE A 1 21.66 24.29 0.67
CA PHE A 1 20.61 24.14 -0.37
C PHE A 1 21.22 24.51 -1.72
N ASP A 2 21.12 23.60 -2.70
CA ASP A 2 21.63 23.81 -4.07
C ASP A 2 20.45 24.04 -5.03
N SER A 3 20.33 25.28 -5.55
CA SER A 3 19.27 25.67 -6.48
C SER A 3 19.36 24.96 -7.83
N LYS A 4 20.54 24.59 -8.28
CA LYS A 4 20.74 23.82 -9.52
C LYS A 4 20.26 22.39 -9.37
N GLU A 5 20.51 21.80 -8.22
CA GLU A 5 20.02 20.45 -7.91
C GLU A 5 18.49 20.42 -7.78
N PHE A 6 17.89 21.44 -7.17
CA PHE A 6 16.44 21.62 -7.14
C PHE A 6 15.86 21.67 -8.57
N GLY A 7 16.43 22.52 -9.42
CA GLY A 7 15.99 22.67 -10.80
C GLY A 7 16.12 21.38 -11.61
N ARG A 8 17.21 20.65 -11.44
CA ARG A 8 17.44 19.35 -12.06
C ARG A 8 16.39 18.32 -11.66
N ARG A 9 16.02 18.27 -10.39
CA ARG A 9 14.98 17.37 -9.88
C ARG A 9 13.61 17.74 -10.43
N LEU A 10 13.25 19.01 -10.36
CA LEU A 10 12.01 19.51 -10.96
C LEU A 10 11.86 19.07 -12.42
N LYS A 11 12.91 19.27 -13.22
CA LYS A 11 12.94 18.85 -14.62
C LYS A 11 12.72 17.34 -14.77
N ASN A 12 13.41 16.54 -13.96
CA ASN A 12 13.31 15.08 -14.01
C ASN A 12 11.88 14.60 -13.70
N TYR A 13 11.27 15.09 -12.63
CA TYR A 13 9.90 14.73 -12.27
C TYR A 13 8.88 15.18 -13.33
N ARG A 14 9.05 16.37 -13.89
CA ARG A 14 8.20 16.83 -14.99
C ARG A 14 8.27 15.89 -16.20
N ILE A 15 9.48 15.50 -16.60
CA ILE A 15 9.70 14.58 -17.73
C ILE A 15 9.09 13.20 -17.42
N GLN A 16 9.31 12.66 -16.22
CA GLN A 16 8.71 11.39 -15.80
C GLN A 16 7.18 11.41 -15.83
N LYS A 17 6.57 12.58 -15.53
CA LYS A 17 5.13 12.79 -15.62
C LYS A 17 4.63 13.01 -17.04
N GLY A 18 5.53 13.11 -18.03
CA GLY A 18 5.18 13.38 -19.43
C GLY A 18 4.72 14.81 -19.70
N LEU A 19 5.01 15.77 -18.81
CA LEU A 19 4.60 17.16 -18.98
C LEU A 19 5.63 17.97 -19.76
N SER A 20 5.16 18.85 -20.65
CA SER A 20 6.01 19.88 -21.28
C SER A 20 6.23 21.07 -20.34
N GLN A 21 7.24 21.88 -20.61
CA GLN A 21 7.43 23.14 -19.87
C GLN A 21 6.24 24.09 -20.04
N GLU A 22 5.59 24.06 -21.21
CA GLU A 22 4.38 24.82 -21.49
C GLU A 22 3.20 24.39 -20.63
N ASN A 23 2.98 23.07 -20.48
CA ASN A 23 1.91 22.56 -19.65
C ASN A 23 2.12 22.93 -18.17
N MET A 24 3.35 22.78 -17.68
CA MET A 24 3.70 23.20 -16.33
C MET A 24 3.52 24.71 -16.14
N ALA A 25 3.88 25.51 -17.14
CA ALA A 25 3.71 26.97 -17.08
C ALA A 25 2.23 27.37 -16.98
N MET A 26 1.35 26.68 -17.72
CA MET A 26 -0.10 26.90 -17.62
C MET A 26 -0.63 26.60 -16.22
N SER A 27 -0.26 25.48 -15.61
CA SER A 27 -0.68 25.11 -14.27
C SER A 27 -0.26 26.14 -13.22
N LEU A 28 0.90 26.77 -13.39
CA LEU A 28 1.42 27.79 -12.48
C LEU A 28 0.99 29.24 -12.85
N ASN A 29 0.29 29.42 -13.95
CA ASN A 29 0.02 30.74 -14.52
C ASN A 29 1.30 31.59 -14.71
N LYS A 30 2.34 30.97 -15.25
CA LYS A 30 3.66 31.55 -15.52
C LYS A 30 4.01 31.42 -17.01
N SER A 31 5.14 32.00 -17.41
CA SER A 31 5.67 31.80 -18.76
C SER A 31 6.53 30.51 -18.82
N LYS A 32 6.65 29.92 -20.02
CA LYS A 32 7.61 28.83 -20.27
C LYS A 32 9.04 29.20 -19.85
N ALA A 33 9.43 30.47 -20.11
CA ALA A 33 10.74 30.98 -19.71
C ALA A 33 10.96 30.93 -18.18
N THR A 34 9.90 31.18 -17.41
CA THR A 34 9.95 31.07 -15.95
C THR A 34 10.22 29.62 -15.52
N ILE A 35 9.52 28.65 -16.12
CA ILE A 35 9.74 27.23 -15.83
C ILE A 35 11.16 26.80 -16.21
N SER A 36 11.67 27.26 -17.36
CA SER A 36 13.05 26.99 -17.77
C SER A 36 14.06 27.51 -16.74
N ARG A 37 13.82 28.71 -16.18
CA ARG A 37 14.66 29.31 -15.14
C ARG A 37 14.57 28.58 -13.78
N TYR A 38 13.39 28.05 -13.45
CA TYR A 38 13.25 27.16 -12.29
C TYR A 38 14.05 25.87 -12.50
N GLU A 39 13.95 25.24 -13.68
CA GLU A 39 14.67 24.00 -14.00
C GLU A 39 16.18 24.15 -14.12
N SER A 40 16.65 25.34 -14.50
CA SER A 40 18.09 25.65 -14.54
C SER A 40 18.67 26.03 -13.15
N GLY A 41 17.79 26.27 -12.18
CA GLY A 41 18.17 26.78 -10.86
C GLY A 41 18.61 28.24 -10.84
N GLU A 42 18.32 28.99 -11.91
CA GLU A 42 18.62 30.43 -12.00
C GLU A 42 17.75 31.22 -11.02
N ILE A 43 16.49 30.84 -10.89
CA ILE A 43 15.56 31.36 -9.89
C ILE A 43 14.85 30.22 -9.19
N LEU A 44 14.43 30.44 -7.96
CA LEU A 44 13.61 29.49 -7.22
C LEU A 44 12.14 29.87 -7.29
N PRO A 45 11.23 28.89 -7.38
CA PRO A 45 9.81 29.15 -7.20
C PRO A 45 9.52 29.58 -5.76
N ASP A 46 8.53 30.41 -5.59
CA ASP A 46 8.01 30.74 -4.26
C ASP A 46 7.25 29.55 -3.65
N VAL A 47 6.91 29.63 -2.36
CA VAL A 47 6.23 28.56 -1.62
C VAL A 47 4.91 28.14 -2.27
N ARG A 48 4.17 29.10 -2.84
CA ARG A 48 2.90 28.83 -3.53
C ARG A 48 3.13 28.05 -4.82
N ASP A 49 4.11 28.48 -5.60
CA ASP A 49 4.49 27.80 -6.85
C ASP A 49 4.99 26.38 -6.54
N VAL A 50 5.80 26.19 -5.49
CA VAL A 50 6.27 24.86 -5.05
C VAL A 50 5.08 23.95 -4.72
N SER A 51 4.10 24.43 -3.98
CA SER A 51 2.91 23.64 -3.63
C SER A 51 2.12 23.22 -4.87
N ILE A 52 1.95 24.11 -5.87
CA ILE A 52 1.28 23.78 -7.13
C ILE A 52 2.10 22.76 -7.93
N ILE A 53 3.42 22.94 -8.01
CA ILE A 53 4.33 22.01 -8.69
C ILE A 53 4.21 20.63 -8.08
N CYS A 54 4.28 20.51 -6.76
CA CYS A 54 4.19 19.24 -6.05
C CYS A 54 2.86 18.53 -6.31
N LYS A 55 1.76 19.26 -6.28
CA LYS A 55 0.42 18.74 -6.60
C LYS A 55 0.33 18.25 -8.03
N GLU A 56 0.82 19.03 -9.00
CA GLU A 56 0.77 18.68 -10.42
C GLU A 56 1.62 17.45 -10.76
N LEU A 57 2.79 17.34 -10.13
CA LEU A 57 3.72 16.24 -10.34
C LEU A 57 3.36 15.00 -9.49
N GLY A 58 2.56 15.15 -8.44
CA GLY A 58 2.26 14.08 -7.48
C GLY A 58 3.46 13.72 -6.62
N ILE A 59 4.25 14.70 -6.19
CA ILE A 59 5.45 14.55 -5.37
C ILE A 59 5.37 15.42 -4.11
N TYR A 60 6.25 15.18 -3.15
CA TYR A 60 6.39 16.00 -1.96
C TYR A 60 7.46 17.10 -2.13
N GLU A 61 7.33 18.19 -1.39
CA GLU A 61 8.30 19.29 -1.40
C GLU A 61 9.73 18.79 -1.10
N ALA A 62 9.86 17.84 -0.16
CA ALA A 62 11.12 17.22 0.20
C ALA A 62 11.84 16.57 -1.00
N ASP A 63 11.10 16.09 -1.99
CA ASP A 63 11.65 15.46 -3.20
C ASP A 63 12.36 16.50 -4.08
N LEU A 64 11.88 17.74 -4.08
CA LEU A 64 12.48 18.84 -4.83
C LEU A 64 13.68 19.44 -4.12
N TYR A 65 13.61 19.64 -2.80
CA TYR A 65 14.65 20.33 -2.03
C TYR A 65 15.93 19.51 -1.85
N GLY A 66 15.94 18.24 -2.26
CA GLY A 66 17.15 17.45 -2.10
C GLY A 66 17.55 17.28 -0.65
N ASN A 67 16.69 17.63 0.24
CA ASN A 67 16.65 16.86 1.42
C ASN A 67 16.42 15.44 0.88
N ASN A 68 17.55 14.75 0.59
CA ASN A 68 17.70 13.48 1.15
C ASN A 68 17.45 13.76 2.66
N VAL A 69 16.24 13.98 3.04
CA VAL A 69 15.70 13.02 3.93
C VAL A 69 16.16 11.79 3.22
N ASN A 70 17.37 11.29 3.61
CA ASN A 70 17.44 9.91 3.84
C ASN A 70 16.06 9.71 4.47
N ARG A 71 15.05 9.48 3.65
CA ARG A 71 14.10 8.49 3.97
C ARG A 71 15.05 7.34 4.15
N THR A 72 15.84 7.48 5.22
CA THR A 72 16.34 6.38 5.94
C THR A 72 15.04 5.72 6.14
N MET A 73 14.84 4.73 5.26
CA MET A 73 13.84 3.74 5.44
C MET A 73 13.94 3.21 6.89
N GLN A 74 14.56 3.92 7.77
CA GLN A 74 14.99 3.61 9.10
C GLN A 74 14.19 4.30 10.21
N GLN A 75 13.33 5.30 9.94
CA GLN A 75 12.78 5.97 11.11
C GLN A 75 11.32 5.68 11.43
N ASP A 76 10.48 5.12 10.52
CA ASP A 76 9.12 4.74 10.91
C ASP A 76 8.53 3.52 10.18
N LYS A 77 9.32 2.83 9.35
CA LYS A 77 8.84 1.71 8.52
C LYS A 77 8.37 0.48 9.29
N SER A 78 8.66 0.41 10.54
CA SER A 78 8.27 -0.70 11.42
C SER A 78 7.41 -0.26 12.59
N ARG A 79 6.92 0.98 12.57
CA ARG A 79 5.97 1.44 13.58
C ARG A 79 4.56 1.03 13.18
N ASN A 80 3.79 0.55 14.15
CA ASN A 80 2.39 0.22 13.94
C ASN A 80 1.55 1.48 13.60
N PRO A 81 1.09 1.65 12.35
CA PRO A 81 0.37 2.86 11.94
C PRO A 81 -1.10 2.84 12.36
N PHE A 82 -1.61 1.70 12.81
CA PHE A 82 -3.04 1.50 13.05
C PHE A 82 -3.48 1.92 14.43
N ASN A 83 -2.54 2.20 15.34
CA ASN A 83 -2.82 2.54 16.74
C ASN A 83 -3.74 1.51 17.43
N THR A 84 -3.53 0.23 17.13
CA THR A 84 -4.20 -0.93 17.71
C THR A 84 -3.25 -2.12 17.73
N ASP A 85 -3.44 -3.04 18.67
CA ASP A 85 -2.69 -4.28 18.75
C ASP A 85 -3.31 -5.42 17.93
N LYS A 86 -4.47 -5.19 17.31
CA LYS A 86 -5.20 -6.19 16.52
C LYS A 86 -5.92 -5.56 15.33
N LEU A 87 -5.82 -6.26 14.20
CA LEU A 87 -6.68 -6.06 13.05
C LEU A 87 -7.43 -7.35 12.76
N TYR A 88 -8.72 -7.26 12.57
CA TYR A 88 -9.56 -8.37 12.11
C TYR A 88 -9.55 -8.40 10.59
N ILE A 89 -9.28 -9.58 10.03
CA ILE A 89 -9.15 -9.79 8.59
C ILE A 89 -10.31 -10.66 8.13
N TYR A 90 -11.04 -10.19 7.12
CA TYR A 90 -12.19 -10.86 6.54
C TYR A 90 -11.89 -11.19 5.08
N PHE A 91 -12.08 -12.43 4.67
CA PHE A 91 -11.84 -12.85 3.29
C PHE A 91 -12.66 -14.09 2.91
N ASN A 92 -12.75 -14.36 1.61
CA ASN A 92 -13.40 -15.55 1.10
C ASN A 92 -12.41 -16.71 1.02
N ALA A 93 -12.55 -17.71 1.88
CA ALA A 93 -11.76 -18.94 1.83
C ALA A 93 -12.41 -19.97 0.91
N TYR A 94 -11.60 -20.66 0.12
CA TYR A 94 -12.08 -21.78 -0.68
C TYR A 94 -12.06 -23.07 0.12
N ASP A 95 -13.23 -23.68 0.31
CA ASP A 95 -13.37 -24.98 0.96
C ASP A 95 -13.26 -26.10 -0.10
N PHE A 96 -12.17 -26.84 -0.09
CA PHE A 96 -11.89 -27.91 -1.06
C PHE A 96 -12.83 -29.12 -0.91
N ARG A 97 -13.47 -29.31 0.23
CA ARG A 97 -14.44 -30.41 0.45
C ARG A 97 -15.77 -30.09 -0.22
N THR A 98 -16.27 -28.90 -0.01
CA THR A 98 -17.55 -28.46 -0.57
C THR A 98 -17.40 -27.83 -1.96
N LYS A 99 -16.17 -27.56 -2.39
CA LYS A 99 -15.83 -26.84 -3.64
C LYS A 99 -16.53 -25.47 -3.73
N ARG A 100 -16.66 -24.78 -2.59
CA ARG A 100 -17.33 -23.48 -2.48
C ARG A 100 -16.47 -22.49 -1.72
N PHE A 101 -16.65 -21.22 -2.02
CA PHE A 101 -16.14 -20.14 -1.19
C PHE A 101 -17.04 -19.98 0.04
N LYS A 102 -16.41 -19.74 1.17
CA LYS A 102 -17.06 -19.43 2.44
C LYS A 102 -16.40 -18.23 3.10
N PRO A 103 -17.15 -17.44 3.89
CA PRO A 103 -16.55 -16.41 4.72
C PRO A 103 -15.58 -17.04 5.72
N ASP A 104 -14.44 -16.37 5.90
CA ASP A 104 -13.46 -16.74 6.88
C ASP A 104 -12.86 -15.49 7.54
N LYS A 105 -12.36 -15.64 8.76
CA LYS A 105 -11.91 -14.55 9.61
C LYS A 105 -10.65 -14.92 10.35
N TYR A 106 -9.69 -13.99 10.31
CA TYR A 106 -8.43 -14.09 11.02
C TYR A 106 -8.14 -12.83 11.83
N ILE A 107 -7.15 -12.90 12.67
CA ILE A 107 -6.62 -11.77 13.43
C ILE A 107 -5.16 -11.57 13.02
N LEU A 108 -4.79 -10.34 12.68
CA LEU A 108 -3.42 -9.91 12.61
C LEU A 108 -3.10 -9.22 13.94
N GLU A 109 -2.39 -9.93 14.81
CA GLU A 109 -1.90 -9.38 16.07
C GLU A 109 -0.60 -8.60 15.80
N LEU A 110 -0.50 -7.40 16.38
CA LEU A 110 0.59 -6.46 16.19
C LEU A 110 1.23 -6.11 17.52
N GLU A 111 2.52 -6.34 17.65
CA GLU A 111 3.29 -6.04 18.86
C GLU A 111 4.45 -5.10 18.51
N GLN A 112 4.37 -3.85 18.96
CA GLN A 112 5.47 -2.90 18.80
C GLN A 112 6.59 -3.23 19.79
N LYS A 113 7.79 -3.52 19.28
CA LYS A 113 9.01 -3.74 20.06
C LYS A 113 10.10 -2.80 19.56
N GLN A 114 10.36 -1.72 20.32
CA GLN A 114 11.33 -0.69 19.92
C GLN A 114 11.06 -0.25 18.47
N ASP A 115 11.98 -0.56 17.56
CA ASP A 115 11.93 -0.15 16.16
C ASP A 115 11.28 -1.17 15.21
N ILE A 116 10.71 -2.27 15.74
CA ILE A 116 10.10 -3.34 14.93
C ILE A 116 8.68 -3.59 15.42
N CYS A 117 7.73 -3.56 14.49
CA CYS A 117 6.39 -4.04 14.73
C CYS A 117 6.29 -5.51 14.31
N LYS A 118 6.22 -6.41 15.29
CA LYS A 118 5.98 -7.84 15.04
C LYS A 118 4.54 -8.08 14.67
N ALA A 119 4.30 -9.02 13.77
CA ALA A 119 2.98 -9.40 13.30
C ALA A 119 2.77 -10.92 13.47
N LYS A 120 1.57 -11.32 13.88
CA LYS A 120 1.14 -12.72 13.95
C LYS A 120 -0.20 -12.88 13.26
N PHE A 121 -0.28 -13.85 12.37
CA PHE A 121 -1.51 -14.23 11.72
C PHE A 121 -2.16 -15.37 12.48
N VAL A 122 -3.30 -15.10 13.09
CA VAL A 122 -3.94 -15.96 14.09
C VAL A 122 -5.34 -16.34 13.62
N ASP A 123 -5.68 -17.62 13.70
CA ASP A 123 -7.05 -18.07 13.46
C ASP A 123 -8.03 -17.42 14.44
N TYR A 124 -9.15 -16.92 13.92
CA TYR A 124 -10.15 -16.26 14.75
C TYR A 124 -10.82 -17.20 15.75
N HIS A 125 -11.04 -18.47 15.37
CA HIS A 125 -11.82 -19.43 16.16
C HIS A 125 -10.96 -20.20 17.16
N ASP A 126 -9.90 -20.87 16.69
CA ASP A 126 -9.08 -21.74 17.55
C ASP A 126 -7.82 -21.05 18.12
N LYS A 127 -7.60 -19.78 17.75
CA LYS A 127 -6.47 -18.95 18.18
C LYS A 127 -5.09 -19.51 17.83
N ARG A 128 -5.03 -20.41 16.89
CA ARG A 128 -3.77 -20.98 16.42
C ARG A 128 -3.01 -19.97 15.55
N VAL A 129 -1.72 -19.83 15.84
CA VAL A 129 -0.82 -19.01 15.01
C VAL A 129 -0.50 -19.77 13.73
N TYR A 130 -0.80 -19.17 12.57
CA TYR A 130 -0.45 -19.71 11.27
C TYR A 130 0.90 -19.23 10.77
N SER A 131 1.22 -17.97 11.01
CA SER A 131 2.46 -17.36 10.58
C SER A 131 2.86 -16.22 11.49
N GLU A 132 4.16 -15.96 11.54
CA GLU A 132 4.75 -14.84 12.27
C GLU A 132 5.64 -14.04 11.34
N GLY A 133 5.81 -12.77 11.63
CA GLY A 133 6.62 -11.89 10.83
C GLY A 133 6.68 -10.48 11.37
N HIS A 134 6.75 -9.51 10.49
CA HIS A 134 6.84 -8.11 10.88
C HIS A 134 6.08 -7.21 9.91
N LEU A 135 5.71 -6.04 10.40
CA LEU A 135 5.05 -5.01 9.64
C LEU A 135 6.08 -4.03 9.08
N ILE A 136 5.94 -3.72 7.79
CA ILE A 136 6.65 -2.64 7.12
C ILE A 136 5.59 -1.68 6.57
N CYS A 137 5.72 -0.40 6.83
CA CYS A 137 4.73 0.57 6.36
C CYS A 137 5.37 1.85 5.84
N ASN A 138 4.61 2.56 5.02
CA ASN A 138 4.78 3.97 4.72
C ASN A 138 3.51 4.72 5.17
N ASP A 139 3.32 5.95 4.71
CA ASP A 139 2.18 6.78 5.10
C ASP A 139 0.84 6.26 4.52
N GLU A 140 0.87 5.43 3.49
CA GLU A 140 -0.31 5.01 2.73
C GLU A 140 -0.60 3.51 2.85
N ILE A 141 0.43 2.67 2.91
CA ILE A 141 0.31 1.22 2.83
C ILE A 141 1.16 0.56 3.90
N ALA A 142 0.63 -0.47 4.54
CA ALA A 142 1.35 -1.38 5.39
C ALA A 142 1.44 -2.77 4.74
N PHE A 143 2.62 -3.39 4.86
CA PHE A 143 2.86 -4.77 4.46
C PHE A 143 3.22 -5.60 5.69
N ALA A 144 2.42 -6.61 6.01
CA ALA A 144 2.84 -7.63 6.95
C ALA A 144 3.54 -8.74 6.15
N VAL A 145 4.85 -8.84 6.31
CA VAL A 145 5.68 -9.89 5.69
C VAL A 145 5.78 -11.04 6.67
N MET A 146 5.21 -12.18 6.30
CA MET A 146 4.96 -13.30 7.19
C MET A 146 5.70 -14.55 6.71
N GLU A 147 6.23 -15.31 7.66
CA GLU A 147 6.76 -16.65 7.44
C GLU A 147 5.78 -17.66 8.04
N ASN A 148 5.37 -18.65 7.28
CA ASN A 148 4.45 -19.66 7.76
C ASN A 148 5.14 -20.58 8.74
N TYR A 149 4.62 -20.64 9.96
CA TYR A 149 5.12 -21.48 11.00
C TYR A 149 4.61 -22.92 10.83
N LYS A 150 5.36 -23.74 10.09
CA LYS A 150 5.17 -25.20 10.06
C LYS A 150 6.47 -25.88 10.49
N PRO A 151 6.58 -26.36 11.72
CA PRO A 151 7.81 -27.01 12.20
C PRO A 151 8.14 -28.34 11.52
N THR A 152 7.30 -28.85 10.63
CA THR A 152 7.41 -30.20 10.05
C THR A 152 7.56 -30.24 8.52
N SER A 153 7.52 -29.13 7.81
CA SER A 153 7.75 -29.14 6.36
C SER A 153 9.02 -28.36 6.01
N ALA A 154 9.85 -28.98 5.17
CA ALA A 154 11.05 -28.33 4.61
C ALA A 154 10.73 -27.16 3.65
N ARG A 155 9.48 -26.71 3.59
CA ARG A 155 9.03 -25.56 2.78
C ARG A 155 8.80 -24.37 3.70
N VAL A 156 9.57 -23.33 3.47
CA VAL A 156 9.30 -21.98 3.98
C VAL A 156 8.27 -21.37 3.04
N ASP A 157 7.03 -21.28 3.50
CA ASP A 157 5.99 -20.53 2.79
C ASP A 157 5.99 -19.11 3.36
N ALA A 158 6.27 -18.13 2.51
CA ALA A 158 6.12 -16.72 2.85
C ALA A 158 4.76 -16.22 2.37
N SER A 159 4.16 -15.34 3.14
CA SER A 159 2.97 -14.60 2.74
C SER A 159 3.14 -13.11 2.99
N ILE A 160 2.49 -12.30 2.18
CA ILE A 160 2.47 -10.85 2.33
C ILE A 160 1.01 -10.43 2.47
N VAL A 161 0.75 -9.63 3.49
CA VAL A 161 -0.55 -9.01 3.72
C VAL A 161 -0.39 -7.53 3.46
N GLU A 162 -1.02 -7.03 2.42
CA GLU A 162 -1.05 -5.61 2.08
C GLU A 162 -2.29 -4.97 2.69
N ILE A 163 -2.13 -3.83 3.35
CA ILE A 163 -3.21 -3.11 4.03
C ILE A 163 -3.11 -1.64 3.65
N ASN A 164 -4.16 -1.09 3.04
CA ASN A 164 -4.23 0.34 2.76
C ASN A 164 -4.55 1.11 4.04
N ILE A 165 -3.70 2.11 4.37
CA ILE A 165 -3.82 2.92 5.59
C ILE A 165 -4.72 4.14 5.37
N CYS A 166 -4.80 4.63 4.13
CA CYS A 166 -5.33 5.97 3.80
C CYS A 166 -6.84 6.05 3.61
N ASN A 167 -7.58 4.96 3.71
CA ASN A 167 -9.00 4.97 3.33
C ASN A 167 -9.95 5.71 4.27
N GLY A 168 -9.46 6.52 5.20
CA GLY A 168 -10.29 7.50 5.93
C GLY A 168 -11.53 6.98 6.66
N THR A 169 -11.91 5.73 6.44
CA THR A 169 -13.04 5.08 7.07
C THR A 169 -12.58 4.50 8.39
N GLU A 170 -12.96 5.11 9.47
CA GLU A 170 -12.63 4.67 10.81
C GLU A 170 -12.95 3.19 11.00
N GLY A 171 -11.91 2.36 10.99
CA GLY A 171 -12.00 0.95 11.34
C GLY A 171 -12.17 -0.05 10.20
N LEU A 172 -12.33 0.40 8.96
CA LEU A 172 -12.39 -0.50 7.79
C LEU A 172 -11.31 -0.11 6.80
N MET A 173 -10.50 -1.06 6.42
CA MET A 173 -9.44 -0.93 5.43
C MET A 173 -9.57 -2.05 4.43
N LEU A 174 -9.05 -1.85 3.22
CA LEU A 174 -9.02 -2.87 2.19
C LEU A 174 -7.59 -3.24 1.88
N GLY A 175 -7.36 -4.46 1.47
CA GLY A 175 -6.05 -4.91 1.08
C GLY A 175 -6.06 -6.30 0.45
N GLY A 176 -4.88 -6.85 0.24
CA GLY A 176 -4.67 -8.14 -0.35
C GLY A 176 -3.86 -9.09 0.54
N TYR A 177 -4.17 -10.35 0.46
CA TYR A 177 -3.37 -11.43 1.00
C TYR A 177 -2.73 -12.22 -0.14
N PHE A 178 -1.41 -12.23 -0.15
CA PHE A 178 -0.59 -12.99 -1.09
C PHE A 178 0.04 -14.15 -0.31
N GLY A 179 -0.26 -15.37 -0.68
CA GLY A 179 0.28 -16.54 0.01
C GLY A 179 -0.09 -17.81 -0.71
N THR A 180 -0.02 -18.94 0.00
CA THR A 180 -0.40 -20.24 -0.55
C THR A 180 -1.79 -20.65 -0.03
N ASN A 181 -2.53 -21.36 -0.89
CA ASN A 181 -3.78 -22.02 -0.48
C ASN A 181 -3.47 -23.34 0.26
N ALA A 182 -4.51 -24.05 0.69
CA ALA A 182 -4.36 -25.33 1.40
C ALA A 182 -3.64 -26.43 0.59
N LYS A 183 -3.50 -26.27 -0.73
CA LYS A 183 -2.72 -27.15 -1.62
C LYS A 183 -1.30 -26.65 -1.84
N CYS A 184 -0.87 -25.59 -1.17
CA CYS A 184 0.40 -24.91 -1.38
C CYS A 184 0.56 -24.29 -2.77
N GLU A 185 -0.55 -23.92 -3.42
CA GLU A 185 -0.55 -23.18 -4.68
C GLU A 185 -0.55 -21.68 -4.37
N PRO A 186 0.19 -20.84 -5.13
CA PRO A 186 0.15 -19.39 -4.97
C PRO A 186 -1.29 -18.87 -5.11
N SER A 187 -1.66 -17.95 -4.24
CA SER A 187 -3.01 -17.37 -4.26
C SER A 187 -2.97 -15.90 -3.86
N LEU A 188 -3.86 -15.13 -4.47
CA LEU A 188 -4.14 -13.75 -4.13
C LEU A 188 -5.61 -13.64 -3.71
N ARG A 189 -5.88 -12.88 -2.65
CA ARG A 189 -7.24 -12.67 -2.14
C ARG A 189 -7.43 -11.22 -1.75
N LYS A 190 -8.61 -10.69 -2.04
CA LYS A 190 -9.08 -9.44 -1.44
C LYS A 190 -9.44 -9.68 0.02
N CYS A 191 -9.13 -8.73 0.87
CA CYS A 191 -9.42 -8.77 2.29
C CYS A 191 -9.99 -7.44 2.77
N TYR A 192 -10.93 -7.51 3.71
CA TYR A 192 -11.27 -6.39 4.57
C TYR A 192 -10.49 -6.46 5.87
N PHE A 193 -10.05 -5.31 6.35
CA PHE A 193 -9.38 -5.17 7.64
C PHE A 193 -10.18 -4.21 8.52
N SER A 194 -10.36 -4.56 9.77
CA SER A 194 -11.04 -3.70 10.73
C SER A 194 -10.33 -3.71 12.09
N LYS A 195 -10.29 -2.55 12.73
CA LYS A 195 -9.83 -2.42 14.12
C LYS A 195 -10.83 -3.00 15.12
N LYS A 196 -12.08 -3.13 14.71
CA LYS A 196 -13.17 -3.69 15.54
C LYS A 196 -13.57 -5.04 14.98
N ASP A 197 -13.96 -5.93 15.89
CA ASP A 197 -14.59 -7.19 15.53
C ASP A 197 -15.99 -6.89 14.94
N MET A 198 -16.20 -7.29 13.69
CA MET A 198 -17.44 -7.08 12.96
C MET A 198 -18.05 -8.42 12.53
N GLU A 199 -19.34 -8.42 12.28
CA GLU A 199 -20.00 -9.51 11.60
C GLU A 199 -19.61 -9.54 10.12
N PHE A 200 -19.33 -10.74 9.59
CA PHE A 200 -19.03 -10.92 8.16
C PHE A 200 -20.33 -10.91 7.37
N THR A 201 -20.66 -9.77 6.76
CA THR A 201 -21.94 -9.61 6.06
C THR A 201 -21.93 -10.24 4.67
N LYS A 202 -23.12 -10.44 4.11
CA LYS A 202 -23.28 -10.94 2.73
C LYS A 202 -22.71 -9.93 1.72
N GLU A 203 -22.87 -8.65 1.97
CA GLU A 203 -22.31 -7.56 1.15
C GLU A 203 -20.79 -7.62 1.10
N MET A 204 -20.14 -7.78 2.25
CA MET A 204 -18.67 -7.97 2.32
C MET A 204 -18.24 -9.19 1.51
N PHE A 205 -18.99 -10.31 1.62
CA PHE A 205 -18.68 -11.51 0.85
C PHE A 205 -18.72 -11.28 -0.65
N GLU A 206 -19.73 -10.56 -1.16
CA GLU A 206 -19.84 -10.26 -2.59
C GLU A 206 -18.74 -9.28 -3.07
N GLN A 207 -18.41 -8.26 -2.29
CA GLN A 207 -17.37 -7.28 -2.61
C GLN A 207 -15.95 -7.88 -2.63
N LEU A 208 -15.73 -8.96 -1.88
CA LEU A 208 -14.45 -9.70 -1.87
C LEU A 208 -14.29 -10.66 -3.06
N LYS A 209 -15.27 -10.77 -3.95
CA LYS A 209 -15.12 -11.46 -5.24
C LYS A 209 -14.44 -10.55 -6.25
N LEU A 210 -13.81 -11.16 -7.25
CA LEU A 210 -13.36 -10.40 -8.42
C LEU A 210 -14.58 -9.86 -9.16
N ASN A 211 -14.59 -8.55 -9.42
CA ASN A 211 -15.60 -7.93 -10.27
C ASN A 211 -15.35 -8.22 -11.76
N GLU A 212 -16.28 -7.87 -12.62
CA GLU A 212 -16.18 -8.19 -14.05
C GLU A 212 -15.00 -7.47 -14.73
N ASN A 213 -14.70 -6.24 -14.33
CA ASN A 213 -13.55 -5.49 -14.85
C ASN A 213 -12.22 -6.15 -14.47
N GLU A 214 -12.08 -6.60 -13.22
CA GLU A 214 -10.88 -7.32 -12.75
C GLU A 214 -10.69 -8.64 -13.49
N LYS A 215 -11.77 -9.36 -13.78
CA LYS A 215 -11.74 -10.60 -14.57
C LYS A 215 -11.32 -10.31 -16.02
N GLU A 216 -11.87 -9.28 -16.63
CA GLU A 216 -11.54 -8.87 -18.00
C GLU A 216 -10.06 -8.46 -18.13
N ILE A 217 -9.54 -7.72 -17.15
CA ILE A 217 -8.12 -7.34 -17.09
C ILE A 217 -7.24 -8.58 -16.96
N LEU A 218 -7.61 -9.51 -16.06
CA LEU A 218 -6.88 -10.76 -15.87
C LEU A 218 -6.82 -11.59 -17.16
N GLU A 219 -7.94 -11.70 -17.87
CA GLU A 219 -8.01 -12.46 -19.13
C GLU A 219 -7.24 -11.80 -20.26
N LYS A 220 -7.30 -10.49 -20.40
CA LYS A 220 -6.66 -9.76 -21.52
C LYS A 220 -5.18 -9.51 -21.32
N GLN A 221 -4.74 -9.30 -20.09
CA GLN A 221 -3.37 -8.83 -19.79
C GLN A 221 -2.53 -9.89 -19.08
N ASN A 222 -3.09 -11.04 -18.73
CA ASN A 222 -2.45 -12.05 -17.86
C ASN A 222 -1.89 -11.46 -16.55
N ALA A 223 -2.54 -10.38 -16.07
CA ALA A 223 -2.16 -9.67 -14.86
C ALA A 223 -3.41 -9.36 -14.04
N LEU A 224 -3.32 -9.51 -12.74
CA LEU A 224 -4.40 -9.21 -11.82
C LEU A 224 -4.16 -7.84 -11.20
N TYR A 225 -5.00 -6.87 -11.54
CA TYR A 225 -5.09 -5.57 -10.88
C TYR A 225 -6.34 -5.57 -10.00
N LEU A 226 -6.15 -5.50 -8.70
CA LEU A 226 -7.27 -5.37 -7.77
C LEU A 226 -7.63 -3.90 -7.64
N ASP A 227 -8.87 -3.56 -7.99
CA ASP A 227 -9.40 -2.23 -7.73
C ASP A 227 -9.81 -2.14 -6.26
N ILE A 228 -8.86 -1.73 -5.44
CA ILE A 228 -9.04 -1.58 -3.99
C ILE A 228 -9.48 -0.17 -3.58
N PHE A 229 -9.64 0.75 -4.55
CA PHE A 229 -9.96 2.15 -4.29
C PHE A 229 -11.41 2.54 -4.62
N ASN A 230 -12.18 1.69 -5.27
CA ASN A 230 -13.54 1.98 -5.73
C ASN A 230 -14.62 1.17 -4.98
N ILE A 231 -14.52 1.11 -3.65
CA ILE A 231 -15.55 0.49 -2.80
C ILE A 231 -16.19 1.54 -1.90
#